data_1203d87bd9f08f11506846a058c6c158
#
_entry.id   1203d87bd9f08f11506846a058c6c158
#
_cell.length_a   1.000
_cell.length_b   1.000
_cell.length_c   1.000
_cell.angle_alpha   90.00
_cell.angle_beta   90.00
_cell.angle_gamma   90.00
#
_symmetry.space_group_name_H-M   'P 1'
#
loop_
_entity.id
_entity.type
_entity.pdbx_description
1 polymer ?
#
loop_
_entity_poly.entity_id
_entity_poly.type
_entity_poly.pdbx_seq_one_letter_code
_entity_poly.pdbx_strand_id
1 'polypeptide(L)'
;MPAKSDLTTTQLTSYLSENFGSDINADHLRSACKHFGVTYPTAVKRVRDYNVGRGKWNLTVQEKLEQTYQAPAAPIRVTAQENRDLIPEKDDTFVPFGNFTDVKKIINSGIFYPVFITGLSGNGKTMGVEQACAALNKEIIRVNITIETDEDDLIGGFRLVDGATVWHNGPVVEALQRGAVLLLDEIDLASNKIMCLQSILEGKGVYLKKTGRIVQPAPGFNIIATANTKGKGSDDGRFIGTNVLNEAFLERFALTFEQEYPTPKIETKILERLCMKVGVTDDEFCAKLADWADVIRKTFADGGIDEVISTRRLSHIIRAYVIFGDRLKAIKVCTNRFDEETKQSFIELYGKLDAEVDTETNDD
;
A
#
# COMPACT_ATOMS: atom_id res chain seq x y z
N MET A 1 19.12 10.66 63.95
CA MET A 1 19.82 9.89 62.87
C MET A 1 18.75 9.30 61.98
N PRO A 2 18.71 9.61 60.69
CA PRO A 2 17.74 8.97 59.80
C PRO A 2 18.07 7.47 59.68
N ALA A 3 17.05 6.65 59.54
CA ALA A 3 17.16 5.21 59.47
C ALA A 3 18.05 4.79 58.28
N LYS A 4 18.86 3.72 58.48
CA LYS A 4 19.88 3.19 57.55
C LYS A 4 19.38 2.78 56.14
N SER A 5 18.10 3.02 55.79
CA SER A 5 17.48 2.60 54.53
C SER A 5 17.20 3.70 53.50
N ASP A 6 17.43 4.98 53.83
CA ASP A 6 16.90 6.10 53.03
C ASP A 6 17.91 6.84 52.14
N LEU A 7 19.11 6.32 51.98
CA LEU A 7 20.08 6.91 51.04
C LEU A 7 19.55 6.77 49.59
N THR A 8 19.25 7.91 48.96
CA THR A 8 18.85 7.92 47.54
C THR A 8 20.08 7.89 46.60
N THR A 9 19.88 7.45 45.36
CA THR A 9 20.92 7.48 44.33
C THR A 9 21.43 8.91 44.12
N THR A 10 20.54 9.89 44.07
CA THR A 10 20.85 11.31 43.89
C THR A 10 21.73 11.85 44.99
N GLN A 11 21.43 11.57 46.26
CA GLN A 11 22.26 12.00 47.39
C GLN A 11 23.67 11.42 47.34
N LEU A 12 23.80 10.15 46.95
CA LEU A 12 25.09 9.48 46.84
C LEU A 12 25.91 10.03 45.67
N THR A 13 25.27 10.23 44.49
CA THR A 13 25.97 10.76 43.31
C THR A 13 26.34 12.22 43.46
N SER A 14 25.52 13.09 44.10
CA SER A 14 25.88 14.48 44.41
C SER A 14 27.08 14.55 45.32
N TYR A 15 27.08 13.78 46.43
CA TYR A 15 28.24 13.73 47.36
C TYR A 15 29.52 13.26 46.65
N LEU A 16 29.42 12.21 45.83
CA LEU A 16 30.58 11.68 45.11
C LEU A 16 31.10 12.68 44.07
N SER A 17 30.23 13.35 43.35
CA SER A 17 30.57 14.38 42.35
C SER A 17 31.25 15.59 43.01
N GLU A 18 30.69 16.09 44.12
CA GLU A 18 31.22 17.26 44.84
C GLU A 18 32.59 17.00 45.48
N ASN A 19 32.84 15.78 45.99
CA ASN A 19 34.07 15.48 46.74
C ASN A 19 35.18 14.79 45.92
N PHE A 20 34.79 14.12 44.80
CA PHE A 20 35.74 13.28 44.04
C PHE A 20 35.63 13.48 42.52
N GLY A 21 34.73 14.36 42.05
CA GLY A 21 34.49 14.58 40.62
C GLY A 21 33.69 13.47 39.97
N SER A 22 33.68 13.44 38.64
CA SER A 22 32.84 12.51 37.87
C SER A 22 33.40 11.08 37.78
N ASP A 23 34.70 10.90 37.88
CA ASP A 23 35.34 9.59 37.76
C ASP A 23 35.55 8.96 39.13
N ILE A 24 34.72 8.03 39.50
CA ILE A 24 34.64 7.40 40.81
C ILE A 24 35.31 6.02 40.77
N ASN A 25 36.13 5.75 41.81
CA ASN A 25 36.72 4.43 42.03
C ASN A 25 36.16 3.76 43.31
N ALA A 26 36.61 2.54 43.56
CA ALA A 26 36.17 1.76 44.73
C ALA A 26 36.49 2.43 46.06
N ASP A 27 37.58 3.20 46.17
CA ASP A 27 37.97 3.86 47.42
C ASP A 27 37.14 5.11 47.69
N HIS A 28 36.81 5.88 46.66
CA HIS A 28 35.84 6.98 46.73
C HIS A 28 34.48 6.48 47.23
N LEU A 29 34.01 5.33 46.69
CA LEU A 29 32.77 4.76 47.13
C LEU A 29 32.81 4.23 48.56
N ARG A 30 33.94 3.69 49.04
CA ARG A 30 34.14 3.30 50.43
C ARG A 30 34.14 4.52 51.38
N SER A 31 34.69 5.65 50.93
CA SER A 31 34.65 6.91 51.68
C SER A 31 33.20 7.40 51.84
N ALA A 32 32.42 7.40 50.78
CA ALA A 32 31.01 7.72 50.84
C ALA A 32 30.21 6.77 51.75
N CYS A 33 30.54 5.47 51.76
CA CYS A 33 29.92 4.51 52.67
C CYS A 33 30.14 4.86 54.13
N LYS A 34 31.36 5.32 54.48
CA LYS A 34 31.67 5.79 55.86
C LYS A 34 30.89 7.04 56.24
N HIS A 35 30.73 7.98 55.27
CA HIS A 35 30.01 9.22 55.48
C HIS A 35 28.52 8.99 55.72
N PHE A 36 27.88 8.15 54.90
CA PHE A 36 26.45 7.88 55.00
C PHE A 36 26.10 6.71 55.93
N GLY A 37 27.07 5.99 56.49
CA GLY A 37 26.82 4.84 57.35
C GLY A 37 26.17 3.64 56.65
N VAL A 38 26.41 3.48 55.35
CA VAL A 38 25.85 2.38 54.53
C VAL A 38 26.91 1.35 54.16
N THR A 39 26.49 0.15 53.81
CA THR A 39 27.39 -0.91 53.38
C THR A 39 27.86 -0.72 51.94
N TYR A 40 29.08 -1.16 51.61
CA TYR A 40 29.61 -1.07 50.25
C TYR A 40 28.72 -1.70 49.17
N PRO A 41 28.14 -2.91 49.39
CA PRO A 41 27.18 -3.48 48.42
C PRO A 41 25.95 -2.60 48.16
N THR A 42 25.46 -1.90 49.20
CA THR A 42 24.35 -0.97 49.06
C THR A 42 24.72 0.23 48.21
N ALA A 43 25.91 0.84 48.42
CA ALA A 43 26.37 1.93 47.60
C ALA A 43 26.63 1.51 46.14
N VAL A 44 27.28 0.36 45.92
CA VAL A 44 27.46 -0.20 44.54
C VAL A 44 26.15 -0.40 43.82
N LYS A 45 25.13 -0.91 44.50
CA LYS A 45 23.79 -1.10 43.90
C LYS A 45 23.18 0.23 43.43
N ARG A 46 23.42 1.33 44.17
CA ARG A 46 22.90 2.68 43.88
C ARG A 46 23.60 3.34 42.67
N VAL A 47 24.90 3.06 42.47
CA VAL A 47 25.68 3.60 41.35
C VAL A 47 25.90 2.60 40.23
N ARG A 48 25.08 1.54 40.17
CA ARG A 48 25.20 0.47 39.17
C ARG A 48 25.13 0.99 37.75
N ASP A 49 24.25 1.92 37.49
CA ASP A 49 23.97 2.46 36.15
C ASP A 49 25.08 3.40 35.63
N TYR A 50 25.98 3.82 36.49
CA TYR A 50 27.17 4.63 36.18
C TYR A 50 28.44 3.78 35.98
N ASN A 51 28.35 2.46 36.02
CA ASN A 51 29.51 1.58 35.94
C ASN A 51 30.14 1.59 34.54
N VAL A 52 31.42 1.92 34.46
CA VAL A 52 32.21 1.95 33.21
C VAL A 52 33.30 0.88 33.18
N GLY A 53 33.37 0.04 34.21
CA GLY A 53 34.35 -1.04 34.31
C GLY A 53 34.50 -1.58 35.74
N ARG A 54 35.31 -2.63 35.93
CA ARG A 54 35.45 -3.29 37.23
C ARG A 54 35.95 -2.31 38.31
N GLY A 55 35.04 -1.93 39.24
CA GLY A 55 35.35 -1.01 40.36
C GLY A 55 35.51 0.45 39.91
N LYS A 56 34.98 0.85 38.78
CA LYS A 56 35.02 2.21 38.25
C LYS A 56 33.61 2.66 37.81
N TRP A 57 33.26 3.91 38.13
CA TRP A 57 32.00 4.54 37.79
C TRP A 57 32.23 5.94 37.22
N ASN A 58 31.48 6.35 36.24
CA ASN A 58 31.52 7.71 35.70
C ASN A 58 30.14 8.34 35.81
N LEU A 59 30.02 9.38 36.63
CA LEU A 59 28.74 10.00 36.97
C LEU A 59 28.15 10.86 35.83
N THR A 60 28.93 11.16 34.78
CA THR A 60 28.47 11.92 33.62
C THR A 60 27.88 11.02 32.53
N VAL A 61 27.99 9.70 32.67
CA VAL A 61 27.45 8.75 31.65
C VAL A 61 25.94 8.88 31.51
N GLN A 62 25.24 9.14 32.61
CA GLN A 62 23.78 9.30 32.57
C GLN A 62 23.37 10.63 31.94
N GLU A 63 24.08 11.72 32.14
CA GLU A 63 23.82 12.99 31.44
C GLU A 63 24.05 12.86 29.92
N LYS A 64 25.06 12.07 29.50
CA LYS A 64 25.26 11.77 28.07
C LYS A 64 24.19 10.84 27.50
N LEU A 65 23.66 9.88 28.26
CA LEU A 65 22.56 9.03 27.86
C LEU A 65 21.24 9.80 27.79
N GLU A 66 20.98 10.72 28.69
CA GLU A 66 19.82 11.61 28.63
C GLU A 66 19.93 12.64 27.50
N GLN A 67 21.13 13.13 27.17
CA GLN A 67 21.37 14.01 26.03
C GLN A 67 21.36 13.27 24.66
N THR A 68 21.66 11.97 24.63
CA THR A 68 21.54 11.14 23.43
C THR A 68 20.15 10.52 23.27
N TYR A 69 19.37 10.44 24.32
CA TYR A 69 17.94 10.19 24.27
C TYR A 69 17.22 11.53 24.12
N GLN A 70 17.48 12.25 23.03
CA GLN A 70 16.48 13.15 22.50
C GLN A 70 15.29 12.27 22.21
N ALA A 71 14.18 12.55 22.88
CA ALA A 71 12.90 11.94 22.56
C ALA A 71 12.77 11.92 21.02
N PRO A 72 12.34 10.81 20.42
CA PRO A 72 12.20 10.74 18.98
C PRO A 72 11.48 11.99 18.53
N ALA A 73 11.99 12.64 17.47
CA ALA A 73 11.46 13.89 16.92
C ALA A 73 9.95 13.82 17.00
N ALA A 74 9.33 14.88 17.56
CA ALA A 74 7.90 14.94 17.88
C ALA A 74 7.12 14.16 16.84
N PRO A 75 6.30 13.17 17.22
CA PRO A 75 5.66 12.27 16.29
C PRO A 75 5.05 13.15 15.21
N ILE A 76 5.31 12.80 13.93
CA ILE A 76 4.72 13.51 12.80
C ILE A 76 3.26 13.65 13.18
N ARG A 77 2.84 14.87 13.50
CA ARG A 77 1.45 15.18 13.73
C ARG A 77 0.75 14.88 12.41
N VAL A 78 0.27 13.66 12.25
CA VAL A 78 -0.81 13.39 11.33
C VAL A 78 -1.99 14.07 11.99
N THR A 79 -2.12 15.38 11.73
CA THR A 79 -3.31 16.11 12.07
C THR A 79 -4.42 15.40 11.31
N ALA A 80 -5.29 14.73 12.06
CA ALA A 80 -6.56 14.29 11.55
C ALA A 80 -7.15 15.49 10.80
N GLN A 81 -7.49 15.29 9.51
CA GLN A 81 -8.08 16.29 8.64
C GLN A 81 -7.15 17.44 8.20
N GLU A 82 -6.05 17.17 7.54
CA GLU A 82 -5.71 18.00 6.40
C GLU A 82 -6.88 17.88 5.41
N ASN A 83 -7.37 19.04 4.98
CA ASN A 83 -8.41 19.13 3.95
C ASN A 83 -7.78 18.70 2.60
N ARG A 84 -7.44 17.38 2.48
CA ARG A 84 -6.85 16.82 1.27
C ARG A 84 -7.96 16.74 0.25
N ASP A 85 -7.71 17.33 -0.90
CA ASP A 85 -8.51 17.05 -2.08
C ASP A 85 -8.23 15.59 -2.49
N LEU A 86 -9.27 14.76 -2.41
CA LEU A 86 -9.21 13.33 -2.78
C LEU A 86 -9.81 13.08 -4.16
N ILE A 87 -10.00 14.12 -4.95
CA ILE A 87 -10.41 14.01 -6.36
C ILE A 87 -9.19 13.57 -7.17
N PRO A 88 -9.24 12.45 -7.87
CA PRO A 88 -8.10 11.97 -8.64
C PRO A 88 -7.84 12.89 -9.85
N GLU A 89 -6.58 13.00 -10.23
CA GLU A 89 -6.20 13.74 -11.43
C GLU A 89 -6.68 13.04 -12.70
N LYS A 90 -7.07 13.82 -13.72
CA LYS A 90 -7.38 13.29 -15.04
C LYS A 90 -6.09 12.85 -15.72
N ASP A 91 -6.05 11.61 -16.20
CA ASP A 91 -4.94 11.11 -17.00
C ASP A 91 -5.25 11.29 -18.49
N ASP A 92 -4.47 12.11 -19.18
CA ASP A 92 -4.63 12.41 -20.61
C ASP A 92 -4.40 11.18 -21.51
N THR A 93 -3.72 10.17 -21.00
CA THR A 93 -3.54 8.90 -21.73
C THR A 93 -4.74 7.98 -21.64
N PHE A 94 -5.66 8.23 -20.70
CA PHE A 94 -6.83 7.39 -20.52
C PHE A 94 -7.80 7.48 -21.71
N VAL A 95 -8.22 6.33 -22.21
CA VAL A 95 -9.29 6.18 -23.21
C VAL A 95 -10.43 5.38 -22.59
N PRO A 96 -11.65 5.89 -22.53
CA PRO A 96 -12.80 5.16 -22.02
C PRO A 96 -13.08 3.88 -22.80
N PHE A 97 -13.26 2.76 -22.10
CA PHE A 97 -13.66 1.48 -22.69
C PHE A 97 -14.35 0.59 -21.65
N GLY A 98 -14.87 -0.56 -22.11
CA GLY A 98 -15.51 -1.54 -21.25
C GLY A 98 -16.65 -0.94 -20.42
N ASN A 99 -16.62 -1.20 -19.12
CA ASN A 99 -17.68 -0.80 -18.19
C ASN A 99 -17.58 0.66 -17.71
N PHE A 100 -16.63 1.46 -18.23
CA PHE A 100 -16.38 2.83 -17.77
C PHE A 100 -17.63 3.72 -17.76
N THR A 101 -18.42 3.69 -18.85
CA THR A 101 -19.60 4.54 -18.97
C THR A 101 -20.66 4.19 -17.93
N ASP A 102 -20.84 2.91 -17.64
CA ASP A 102 -21.85 2.46 -16.69
C ASP A 102 -21.39 2.69 -15.24
N VAL A 103 -20.11 2.44 -14.93
CA VAL A 103 -19.50 2.83 -13.64
C VAL A 103 -19.67 4.33 -13.41
N LYS A 104 -19.39 5.15 -14.42
CA LYS A 104 -19.58 6.61 -14.34
C LYS A 104 -21.03 7.00 -14.08
N LYS A 105 -22.02 6.35 -14.74
CA LYS A 105 -23.45 6.58 -14.50
C LYS A 105 -23.84 6.23 -13.06
N ILE A 106 -23.36 5.09 -12.54
CA ILE A 106 -23.64 4.65 -11.17
C ILE A 106 -23.10 5.68 -10.17
N ILE A 107 -21.84 6.10 -10.30
CA ILE A 107 -21.25 7.12 -9.41
C ILE A 107 -22.03 8.45 -9.49
N ASN A 108 -22.38 8.88 -10.71
CA ASN A 108 -23.11 10.13 -10.94
C ASN A 108 -24.55 10.11 -10.41
N SER A 109 -25.16 8.94 -10.28
CA SER A 109 -26.53 8.83 -9.78
C SER A 109 -26.67 9.26 -8.31
N GLY A 110 -25.59 9.19 -7.54
CA GLY A 110 -25.61 9.43 -6.11
C GLY A 110 -26.36 8.38 -5.30
N ILE A 111 -26.93 7.36 -5.96
CA ILE A 111 -27.60 6.24 -5.31
C ILE A 111 -26.54 5.27 -4.80
N PHE A 112 -26.68 4.82 -3.57
CA PHE A 112 -25.82 3.75 -3.03
C PHE A 112 -26.09 2.46 -3.80
N TYR A 113 -25.09 2.01 -4.56
CA TYR A 113 -25.19 0.84 -5.41
C TYR A 113 -23.82 0.18 -5.53
N PRO A 114 -23.45 -0.72 -4.59
CA PRO A 114 -22.12 -1.30 -4.55
C PRO A 114 -21.83 -2.19 -5.77
N VAL A 115 -20.64 -2.03 -6.33
CA VAL A 115 -20.22 -2.65 -7.60
C VAL A 115 -19.00 -3.54 -7.37
N PHE A 116 -19.02 -4.73 -7.93
CA PHE A 116 -17.87 -5.63 -8.02
C PHE A 116 -17.36 -5.68 -9.45
N ILE A 117 -16.07 -5.41 -9.68
CA ILE A 117 -15.44 -5.43 -11.01
C ILE A 117 -14.37 -6.51 -11.03
N THR A 118 -14.57 -7.55 -11.80
CA THR A 118 -13.64 -8.65 -11.98
C THR A 118 -12.98 -8.64 -13.36
N GLY A 119 -11.86 -9.33 -13.50
CA GLY A 119 -11.16 -9.51 -14.77
C GLY A 119 -9.66 -9.62 -14.59
N LEU A 120 -8.96 -10.00 -15.64
CA LEU A 120 -7.52 -10.25 -15.63
C LEU A 120 -6.70 -9.01 -15.19
N SER A 121 -5.51 -9.26 -14.66
CA SER A 121 -4.62 -8.19 -14.18
C SER A 121 -4.18 -7.25 -15.32
N GLY A 122 -4.08 -5.95 -15.02
CA GLY A 122 -3.56 -4.95 -15.97
C GLY A 122 -4.50 -4.59 -17.12
N ASN A 123 -5.80 -4.86 -16.99
CA ASN A 123 -6.86 -4.51 -17.95
C ASN A 123 -7.58 -3.18 -17.64
N GLY A 124 -7.10 -2.38 -16.69
CA GLY A 124 -7.61 -1.03 -16.43
C GLY A 124 -8.78 -0.91 -15.46
N LYS A 125 -9.17 -1.96 -14.71
CA LYS A 125 -10.28 -1.93 -13.72
C LYS A 125 -10.18 -0.73 -12.77
N THR A 126 -9.11 -0.68 -12.01
CA THR A 126 -8.85 0.36 -10.99
C THR A 126 -8.77 1.74 -11.61
N MET A 127 -8.00 1.89 -12.71
CA MET A 127 -7.86 3.15 -13.44
C MET A 127 -9.21 3.65 -14.00
N GLY A 128 -10.06 2.75 -14.46
CA GLY A 128 -11.39 3.10 -14.94
C GLY A 128 -12.26 3.76 -13.87
N VAL A 129 -12.21 3.24 -12.64
CA VAL A 129 -12.95 3.82 -11.50
C VAL A 129 -12.37 5.20 -11.11
N GLU A 130 -11.04 5.30 -11.00
CA GLU A 130 -10.37 6.55 -10.68
C GLU A 130 -10.69 7.63 -11.71
N GLN A 131 -10.61 7.30 -13.01
CA GLN A 131 -10.92 8.25 -14.09
C GLN A 131 -12.43 8.59 -14.20
N ALA A 132 -13.33 7.70 -13.78
CA ALA A 132 -14.74 8.02 -13.65
C ALA A 132 -14.97 9.05 -12.54
N CYS A 133 -14.31 8.90 -11.40
CA CYS A 133 -14.33 9.86 -10.30
C CYS A 133 -13.72 11.20 -10.71
N ALA A 134 -12.57 11.19 -11.40
CA ALA A 134 -11.92 12.40 -11.93
C ALA A 134 -12.84 13.18 -12.88
N ALA A 135 -13.51 12.46 -13.78
CA ALA A 135 -14.45 13.07 -14.76
C ALA A 135 -15.69 13.69 -14.10
N LEU A 136 -16.06 13.26 -12.90
CA LEU A 136 -17.20 13.72 -12.12
C LEU A 136 -16.82 14.68 -11.00
N ASN A 137 -15.56 15.03 -10.83
CA ASN A 137 -15.01 15.74 -9.66
C ASN A 137 -15.48 15.11 -8.34
N LYS A 138 -15.44 13.78 -8.26
CA LYS A 138 -15.87 13.00 -7.10
C LYS A 138 -14.67 12.52 -6.34
N GLU A 139 -14.69 12.70 -5.01
CA GLU A 139 -13.65 12.15 -4.14
C GLU A 139 -13.64 10.62 -4.17
N ILE A 140 -12.45 10.03 -4.14
CA ILE A 140 -12.24 8.59 -4.06
C ILE A 140 -11.22 8.28 -2.97
N ILE A 141 -11.51 7.26 -2.19
CA ILE A 141 -10.55 6.68 -1.24
C ILE A 141 -10.26 5.26 -1.68
N ARG A 142 -9.04 5.03 -2.14
CA ARG A 142 -8.57 3.70 -2.56
C ARG A 142 -7.87 3.00 -1.43
N VAL A 143 -8.23 1.74 -1.21
CA VAL A 143 -7.60 0.85 -0.25
C VAL A 143 -7.15 -0.41 -0.98
N ASN A 144 -5.85 -0.65 -1.01
CA ASN A 144 -5.31 -1.91 -1.50
C ASN A 144 -5.50 -2.97 -0.41
N ILE A 145 -6.27 -3.98 -0.72
CA ILE A 145 -6.57 -5.08 0.21
C ILE A 145 -5.43 -6.10 0.15
N THR A 146 -5.07 -6.62 1.30
CA THR A 146 -4.09 -7.70 1.46
C THR A 146 -4.64 -8.75 2.41
N ILE A 147 -3.97 -9.90 2.53
CA ILE A 147 -4.34 -10.94 3.48
C ILE A 147 -4.30 -10.47 4.94
N GLU A 148 -3.44 -9.50 5.24
CA GLU A 148 -3.26 -8.94 6.58
C GLU A 148 -4.29 -7.84 6.91
N THR A 149 -4.96 -7.26 5.89
CA THR A 149 -5.90 -6.15 6.08
C THR A 149 -7.01 -6.54 7.07
N ASP A 150 -7.20 -5.71 8.09
CA ASP A 150 -8.13 -6.00 9.18
C ASP A 150 -9.09 -4.83 9.52
N GLU A 151 -9.90 -5.02 10.59
CA GLU A 151 -10.87 -4.01 11.03
C GLU A 151 -10.19 -2.71 11.45
N ASP A 152 -9.02 -2.76 12.06
CA ASP A 152 -8.30 -1.56 12.51
C ASP A 152 -7.71 -0.77 11.33
N ASP A 153 -7.32 -1.45 10.26
CA ASP A 153 -6.85 -0.83 9.02
C ASP A 153 -8.00 -0.15 8.26
N LEU A 154 -9.16 -0.80 8.22
CA LEU A 154 -10.31 -0.36 7.42
C LEU A 154 -11.19 0.65 8.15
N ILE A 155 -11.59 0.32 9.37
CA ILE A 155 -12.53 1.10 10.17
C ILE A 155 -11.80 2.14 11.03
N GLY A 156 -10.65 1.76 11.58
CA GLY A 156 -9.83 2.61 12.44
C GLY A 156 -9.52 2.01 13.80
N GLY A 157 -8.55 2.59 14.45
CA GLY A 157 -8.02 2.10 15.70
C GLY A 157 -7.46 3.21 16.61
N PHE A 158 -7.10 2.83 17.81
CA PHE A 158 -6.41 3.73 18.73
C PHE A 158 -4.92 3.82 18.36
N ARG A 159 -4.40 5.04 18.38
CA ARG A 159 -2.97 5.33 18.18
C ARG A 159 -2.45 6.17 19.33
N LEU A 160 -1.19 5.99 19.68
CA LEU A 160 -0.52 6.83 20.66
C LEU A 160 0.00 8.09 19.97
N VAL A 161 -0.53 9.26 20.36
CA VAL A 161 -0.15 10.57 19.83
C VAL A 161 0.17 11.47 21.02
N ASP A 162 1.40 12.01 21.09
CA ASP A 162 1.86 12.90 22.17
C ASP A 162 1.62 12.33 23.59
N GLY A 163 1.77 11.01 23.76
CA GLY A 163 1.54 10.33 25.03
C GLY A 163 0.07 10.07 25.38
N ALA A 164 -0.87 10.47 24.55
CA ALA A 164 -2.30 10.20 24.69
C ALA A 164 -2.80 9.16 23.70
N THR A 165 -3.72 8.31 24.14
CA THR A 165 -4.39 7.35 23.25
C THR A 165 -5.54 8.06 22.52
N VAL A 166 -5.41 8.20 21.19
CA VAL A 166 -6.37 8.91 20.34
C VAL A 166 -6.93 7.95 19.30
N TRP A 167 -8.25 8.05 19.06
CA TRP A 167 -8.90 7.32 17.98
C TRP A 167 -8.57 7.94 16.61
N HIS A 168 -8.15 7.11 15.65
CA HIS A 168 -7.98 7.49 14.25
C HIS A 168 -8.99 6.73 13.39
N ASN A 169 -9.73 7.46 12.57
CA ASN A 169 -10.61 6.87 11.57
C ASN A 169 -9.80 6.15 10.50
N GLY A 170 -10.25 4.98 10.10
CA GLY A 170 -9.74 4.30 8.93
C GLY A 170 -10.36 4.84 7.64
N PRO A 171 -9.85 4.42 6.46
CA PRO A 171 -10.27 4.91 5.15
C PRO A 171 -11.76 4.68 4.88
N VAL A 172 -12.33 3.61 5.37
CA VAL A 172 -13.77 3.31 5.23
C VAL A 172 -14.62 4.32 5.96
N VAL A 173 -14.27 4.64 7.20
CA VAL A 173 -14.98 5.65 8.00
C VAL A 173 -14.82 7.04 7.39
N GLU A 174 -13.65 7.35 6.87
CA GLU A 174 -13.40 8.60 6.16
C GLU A 174 -14.26 8.71 4.89
N ALA A 175 -14.32 7.65 4.07
CA ALA A 175 -15.17 7.62 2.88
C ALA A 175 -16.66 7.79 3.21
N LEU A 176 -17.15 7.10 4.27
CA LEU A 176 -18.51 7.25 4.76
C LEU A 176 -18.83 8.72 5.12
N GLN A 177 -17.96 9.35 5.91
CA GLN A 177 -18.18 10.73 6.39
C GLN A 177 -18.11 11.78 5.28
N ARG A 178 -17.27 11.58 4.27
CA ARG A 178 -17.10 12.49 3.13
C ARG A 178 -18.13 12.26 2.03
N GLY A 179 -18.83 11.13 2.04
CA GLY A 179 -19.67 10.71 0.91
C GLY A 179 -18.83 10.38 -0.33
N ALA A 180 -17.58 9.97 -0.16
CA ALA A 180 -16.66 9.63 -1.23
C ALA A 180 -16.94 8.23 -1.79
N VAL A 181 -16.37 7.92 -2.96
CA VAL A 181 -16.32 6.56 -3.48
C VAL A 181 -15.22 5.79 -2.75
N LEU A 182 -15.56 4.69 -2.09
CA LEU A 182 -14.61 3.76 -1.51
C LEU A 182 -14.23 2.71 -2.56
N LEU A 183 -12.97 2.69 -2.97
CA LEU A 183 -12.43 1.69 -3.89
C LEU A 183 -11.63 0.65 -3.11
N LEU A 184 -12.15 -0.57 -3.02
CA LEU A 184 -11.48 -1.72 -2.43
C LEU A 184 -10.75 -2.48 -3.54
N ASP A 185 -9.45 -2.25 -3.67
CA ASP A 185 -8.66 -2.81 -4.76
C ASP A 185 -8.06 -4.16 -4.34
N GLU A 186 -8.12 -5.15 -5.25
CA GLU A 186 -7.66 -6.53 -5.03
C GLU A 186 -8.38 -7.24 -3.86
N ILE A 187 -9.71 -7.07 -3.78
CA ILE A 187 -10.50 -7.59 -2.65
C ILE A 187 -10.46 -9.11 -2.52
N ASP A 188 -10.13 -9.82 -3.58
CA ASP A 188 -9.94 -11.28 -3.60
C ASP A 188 -8.69 -11.75 -2.84
N LEU A 189 -7.82 -10.84 -2.39
CA LEU A 189 -6.76 -11.15 -1.44
C LEU A 189 -7.24 -11.13 0.03
N ALA A 190 -8.45 -10.61 0.29
CA ALA A 190 -8.95 -10.41 1.63
C ALA A 190 -9.09 -11.74 2.41
N SER A 191 -8.73 -11.70 3.68
CA SER A 191 -9.11 -12.74 4.63
C SER A 191 -10.55 -12.53 5.15
N ASN A 192 -11.07 -13.46 5.95
CA ASN A 192 -12.39 -13.32 6.57
C ASN A 192 -12.57 -12.06 7.43
N LYS A 193 -11.50 -11.34 7.77
CA LYS A 193 -11.54 -10.07 8.50
C LYS A 193 -12.31 -8.98 7.75
N ILE A 194 -12.41 -9.08 6.40
CA ILE A 194 -13.19 -8.16 5.54
C ILE A 194 -14.68 -8.13 5.87
N MET A 195 -15.19 -9.13 6.61
CA MET A 195 -16.60 -9.21 7.03
C MET A 195 -17.03 -8.02 7.92
N CYS A 196 -16.11 -7.24 8.46
CA CYS A 196 -16.42 -5.98 9.16
C CYS A 196 -17.14 -4.97 8.25
N LEU A 197 -17.08 -5.12 6.93
CA LEU A 197 -17.73 -4.24 5.94
C LEU A 197 -19.19 -4.64 5.61
N GLN A 198 -19.75 -5.72 6.17
CA GLN A 198 -21.07 -6.22 5.77
C GLN A 198 -22.19 -5.17 5.90
N SER A 199 -22.27 -4.46 7.03
CA SER A 199 -23.30 -3.43 7.22
C SER A 199 -23.13 -2.26 6.25
N ILE A 200 -21.91 -1.94 5.92
CA ILE A 200 -21.56 -0.83 5.03
C ILE A 200 -21.94 -1.16 3.58
N LEU A 201 -21.73 -2.42 3.16
CA LEU A 201 -22.17 -2.92 1.85
C LEU A 201 -23.70 -2.95 1.71
N GLU A 202 -24.46 -2.92 2.80
CA GLU A 202 -25.91 -2.76 2.80
C GLU A 202 -26.34 -1.28 2.80
N GLY A 203 -25.42 -0.33 2.69
CA GLY A 203 -25.71 1.11 2.77
C GLY A 203 -26.01 1.61 4.18
N LYS A 204 -25.72 0.81 5.19
CA LYS A 204 -25.93 1.15 6.60
C LYS A 204 -24.67 1.78 7.20
N GLY A 205 -24.86 2.49 8.31
CA GLY A 205 -23.75 3.00 9.11
C GLY A 205 -22.94 1.90 9.80
N VAL A 206 -21.78 2.27 10.28
CA VAL A 206 -20.90 1.42 11.07
C VAL A 206 -20.90 1.84 12.54
N TYR A 207 -21.05 0.88 13.43
CA TYR A 207 -20.87 1.08 14.86
C TYR A 207 -19.41 0.88 15.25
N LEU A 208 -18.74 1.95 15.65
CA LEU A 208 -17.36 1.95 16.10
C LEU A 208 -17.30 1.37 17.52
N LYS A 209 -17.12 0.06 17.65
CA LYS A 209 -17.17 -0.69 18.90
C LYS A 209 -16.28 -0.12 20.00
N LYS A 210 -15.08 0.38 19.61
CA LYS A 210 -14.08 0.92 20.54
C LYS A 210 -14.40 2.31 21.08
N THR A 211 -15.26 3.07 20.41
CA THR A 211 -15.62 4.45 20.78
C THR A 211 -17.10 4.64 21.12
N GLY A 212 -17.93 3.62 20.87
CA GLY A 212 -19.38 3.69 21.09
C GLY A 212 -20.14 4.62 20.12
N ARG A 213 -19.51 5.08 19.03
CA ARG A 213 -20.11 5.99 18.05
C ARG A 213 -20.66 5.22 16.85
N ILE A 214 -21.73 5.78 16.26
CA ILE A 214 -22.23 5.33 14.96
C ILE A 214 -21.85 6.36 13.92
N VAL A 215 -21.30 5.90 12.79
CA VAL A 215 -21.01 6.73 11.61
C VAL A 215 -21.97 6.32 10.51
N GLN A 216 -22.78 7.26 10.04
CA GLN A 216 -23.72 7.06 8.93
C GLN A 216 -23.08 7.50 7.61
N PRO A 217 -23.43 6.87 6.47
CA PRO A 217 -22.96 7.28 5.17
C PRO A 217 -23.51 8.66 4.80
N ALA A 218 -22.63 9.57 4.41
CA ALA A 218 -23.00 10.85 3.82
C ALA A 218 -23.54 10.67 2.38
N PRO A 219 -24.34 11.60 1.86
CA PRO A 219 -24.87 11.53 0.51
C PRO A 219 -23.78 11.38 -0.55
N GLY A 220 -23.99 10.45 -1.47
CA GLY A 220 -23.05 10.16 -2.55
C GLY A 220 -21.97 9.13 -2.22
N PHE A 221 -21.93 8.60 -1.00
CA PHE A 221 -21.09 7.45 -0.66
C PHE A 221 -21.45 6.25 -1.52
N ASN A 222 -20.45 5.56 -2.04
CA ASN A 222 -20.61 4.30 -2.75
C ASN A 222 -19.37 3.42 -2.59
N ILE A 223 -19.51 2.12 -2.86
CA ILE A 223 -18.40 1.16 -2.76
C ILE A 223 -18.22 0.51 -4.13
N ILE A 224 -16.98 0.47 -4.58
CA ILE A 224 -16.56 -0.29 -5.75
C ILE A 224 -15.39 -1.18 -5.33
N ALA A 225 -15.51 -2.47 -5.64
CA ALA A 225 -14.44 -3.43 -5.38
C ALA A 225 -13.87 -3.94 -6.72
N THR A 226 -12.55 -4.14 -6.78
CA THR A 226 -11.89 -4.79 -7.92
C THR A 226 -11.27 -6.11 -7.49
N ALA A 227 -11.26 -7.09 -8.39
CA ALA A 227 -10.68 -8.40 -8.17
C ALA A 227 -10.10 -8.96 -9.48
N ASN A 228 -9.15 -9.87 -9.36
CA ASN A 228 -8.64 -10.64 -10.50
C ASN A 228 -9.44 -11.93 -10.71
N THR A 229 -10.17 -12.37 -9.69
CA THR A 229 -11.05 -13.54 -9.71
C THR A 229 -12.51 -13.11 -9.48
N LYS A 230 -13.45 -14.05 -9.68
CA LYS A 230 -14.88 -13.82 -9.35
C LYS A 230 -15.18 -14.04 -7.85
N GLY A 231 -14.18 -13.95 -6.98
CA GLY A 231 -14.31 -14.24 -5.54
C GLY A 231 -14.31 -15.73 -5.20
N LYS A 232 -14.05 -16.59 -6.17
CA LYS A 232 -14.00 -18.06 -6.00
C LYS A 232 -12.57 -18.61 -5.81
N GLY A 233 -11.59 -17.71 -5.67
CA GLY A 233 -10.17 -18.08 -5.66
C GLY A 233 -9.65 -18.40 -7.07
N SER A 234 -8.45 -18.92 -7.15
CA SER A 234 -7.80 -19.34 -8.40
C SER A 234 -7.71 -20.86 -8.43
N ASP A 235 -8.61 -21.51 -9.15
CA ASP A 235 -8.60 -22.98 -9.30
C ASP A 235 -7.40 -23.45 -10.16
N ASP A 236 -6.88 -22.56 -11.01
CA ASP A 236 -5.76 -22.79 -11.93
C ASP A 236 -4.39 -22.37 -11.39
N GLY A 237 -4.32 -21.85 -10.15
CA GLY A 237 -3.08 -21.41 -9.50
C GLY A 237 -2.45 -20.13 -10.10
N ARG A 238 -3.08 -19.47 -11.07
CA ARG A 238 -2.56 -18.26 -11.74
C ARG A 238 -2.54 -17.04 -10.81
N PHE A 239 -3.50 -16.96 -9.90
CA PHE A 239 -3.61 -15.86 -8.93
C PHE A 239 -3.29 -16.38 -7.53
N ILE A 240 -2.00 -16.72 -7.32
CA ILE A 240 -1.51 -17.19 -6.02
C ILE A 240 -1.81 -16.13 -4.95
N GLY A 241 -2.39 -16.58 -3.82
CA GLY A 241 -2.75 -15.70 -2.70
C GLY A 241 -4.17 -15.16 -2.74
N THR A 242 -4.94 -15.41 -3.83
CA THR A 242 -6.37 -15.11 -3.81
C THR A 242 -7.12 -16.11 -2.94
N ASN A 243 -8.09 -15.59 -2.18
CA ASN A 243 -8.93 -16.36 -1.28
C ASN A 243 -10.34 -16.56 -1.89
N VAL A 244 -11.02 -17.61 -1.44
CA VAL A 244 -12.45 -17.74 -1.69
C VAL A 244 -13.17 -16.78 -0.76
N LEU A 245 -13.82 -15.79 -1.33
CA LEU A 245 -14.63 -14.83 -0.57
C LEU A 245 -15.94 -15.49 -0.12
N ASN A 246 -16.44 -15.06 1.04
CA ASN A 246 -17.70 -15.53 1.56
C ASN A 246 -18.84 -15.15 0.62
N GLU A 247 -19.69 -16.11 0.23
CA GLU A 247 -20.82 -15.90 -0.71
C GLU A 247 -21.77 -14.82 -0.19
N ALA A 248 -22.09 -14.82 1.11
CA ALA A 248 -22.94 -13.80 1.71
C ALA A 248 -22.32 -12.39 1.65
N PHE A 249 -21.01 -12.27 1.55
CA PHE A 249 -20.31 -11.00 1.31
C PHE A 249 -20.44 -10.55 -0.15
N LEU A 250 -20.24 -11.48 -1.09
CA LEU A 250 -20.37 -11.22 -2.53
C LEU A 250 -21.81 -10.81 -2.92
N GLU A 251 -22.83 -11.47 -2.37
CA GLU A 251 -24.24 -11.17 -2.60
C GLU A 251 -24.67 -9.74 -2.17
N ARG A 252 -23.85 -9.05 -1.40
CA ARG A 252 -24.08 -7.65 -1.05
C ARG A 252 -23.66 -6.66 -2.11
N PHE A 253 -22.88 -7.08 -3.09
CA PHE A 253 -22.65 -6.26 -4.27
C PHE A 253 -23.86 -6.32 -5.20
N ALA A 254 -24.41 -5.15 -5.53
CA ALA A 254 -25.64 -5.05 -6.32
C ALA A 254 -25.47 -5.56 -7.74
N LEU A 255 -24.25 -5.49 -8.29
CA LEU A 255 -23.90 -6.03 -9.59
C LEU A 255 -22.40 -6.37 -9.70
N THR A 256 -22.10 -7.24 -10.65
CA THR A 256 -20.74 -7.61 -11.02
C THR A 256 -20.49 -7.28 -12.47
N PHE A 257 -19.46 -6.50 -12.74
CA PHE A 257 -18.95 -6.27 -14.09
C PHE A 257 -17.75 -7.18 -14.36
N GLU A 258 -17.74 -7.80 -15.53
CA GLU A 258 -16.54 -8.43 -16.09
C GLU A 258 -15.83 -7.41 -16.99
N GLN A 259 -14.61 -7.06 -16.62
CA GLN A 259 -13.78 -6.14 -17.39
C GLN A 259 -12.80 -6.93 -18.24
N GLU A 260 -13.01 -6.87 -19.54
CA GLU A 260 -12.10 -7.42 -20.55
C GLU A 260 -10.97 -6.44 -20.86
N TYR A 261 -9.97 -6.91 -21.63
CA TYR A 261 -8.98 -6.01 -22.23
C TYR A 261 -9.64 -5.11 -23.29
N PRO A 262 -9.08 -3.93 -23.56
CA PRO A 262 -9.57 -3.09 -24.65
C PRO A 262 -9.39 -3.79 -25.99
N THR A 263 -10.28 -3.46 -26.94
CA THR A 263 -10.11 -3.92 -28.34
C THR A 263 -8.84 -3.32 -28.94
N PRO A 264 -8.21 -3.95 -29.96
CA PRO A 264 -6.98 -3.43 -30.59
C PRO A 264 -7.06 -1.96 -30.95
N LYS A 265 -8.19 -1.54 -31.54
CA LYS A 265 -8.44 -0.14 -31.91
C LYS A 265 -8.40 0.85 -30.72
N ILE A 266 -8.92 0.43 -29.57
CA ILE A 266 -8.89 1.26 -28.34
C ILE A 266 -7.50 1.22 -27.73
N GLU A 267 -6.89 0.06 -27.72
CA GLU A 267 -5.55 -0.14 -27.15
C GLU A 267 -4.48 0.64 -27.93
N THR A 268 -4.54 0.63 -29.27
CA THR A 268 -3.69 1.48 -30.10
C THR A 268 -3.78 2.95 -29.68
N LYS A 269 -5.02 3.47 -29.50
CA LYS A 269 -5.20 4.85 -29.01
C LYS A 269 -4.62 5.12 -27.63
N ILE A 270 -4.67 4.13 -26.72
CA ILE A 270 -4.05 4.26 -25.40
C ILE A 270 -2.52 4.37 -25.56
N LEU A 271 -1.93 3.53 -26.40
CA LEU A 271 -0.50 3.50 -26.64
C LEU A 271 -0.02 4.75 -27.37
N GLU A 272 -0.75 5.23 -28.41
CA GLU A 272 -0.47 6.49 -29.11
C GLU A 272 -0.45 7.69 -28.13
N ARG A 273 -1.45 7.81 -27.26
CA ARG A 273 -1.49 8.86 -26.24
C ARG A 273 -0.32 8.76 -25.26
N LEU A 274 0.07 7.53 -24.90
CA LEU A 274 1.22 7.31 -24.06
C LEU A 274 2.51 7.72 -24.79
N CYS A 275 2.67 7.36 -26.06
CA CYS A 275 3.79 7.79 -26.90
C CYS A 275 3.89 9.31 -26.95
N MET A 276 2.78 10.02 -27.21
CA MET A 276 2.74 11.48 -27.20
C MET A 276 3.19 12.05 -25.83
N LYS A 277 2.72 11.47 -24.73
CA LYS A 277 3.07 11.89 -23.36
C LYS A 277 4.56 11.75 -23.06
N VAL A 278 5.20 10.73 -23.63
CA VAL A 278 6.66 10.48 -23.45
C VAL A 278 7.53 11.05 -24.57
N GLY A 279 6.94 11.80 -25.52
CA GLY A 279 7.67 12.55 -26.55
C GLY A 279 8.13 11.72 -27.74
N VAL A 280 7.47 10.58 -28.01
CA VAL A 280 7.75 9.73 -29.18
C VAL A 280 6.49 9.60 -30.03
N THR A 281 6.67 9.47 -31.35
CA THR A 281 5.59 9.19 -32.28
C THR A 281 5.95 7.95 -33.09
N ASP A 282 5.23 6.86 -32.88
CA ASP A 282 5.39 5.60 -33.58
C ASP A 282 4.06 4.85 -33.62
N ASP A 283 3.14 5.36 -34.46
CA ASP A 283 1.77 4.85 -34.53
C ASP A 283 1.72 3.41 -35.06
N GLU A 284 2.66 3.06 -35.94
CA GLU A 284 2.78 1.71 -36.48
C GLU A 284 3.17 0.71 -35.39
N PHE A 285 4.15 1.04 -34.55
CA PHE A 285 4.53 0.22 -33.41
C PHE A 285 3.37 0.05 -32.42
N CYS A 286 2.64 1.11 -32.14
CA CYS A 286 1.45 1.05 -31.28
C CYS A 286 0.39 0.10 -31.82
N ALA A 287 0.09 0.14 -33.12
CA ALA A 287 -0.87 -0.74 -33.77
C ALA A 287 -0.39 -2.21 -33.75
N LYS A 288 0.86 -2.47 -34.12
CA LYS A 288 1.46 -3.82 -34.10
C LYS A 288 1.46 -4.43 -32.71
N LEU A 289 1.77 -3.64 -31.67
CA LEU A 289 1.73 -4.09 -30.27
C LEU A 289 0.29 -4.46 -29.84
N ALA A 290 -0.71 -3.67 -30.23
CA ALA A 290 -2.11 -3.95 -29.90
C ALA A 290 -2.59 -5.24 -30.59
N ASP A 291 -2.28 -5.42 -31.86
CA ASP A 291 -2.63 -6.64 -32.61
C ASP A 291 -1.91 -7.87 -32.05
N TRP A 292 -0.62 -7.73 -31.72
CA TRP A 292 0.17 -8.78 -31.08
C TRP A 292 -0.44 -9.25 -29.76
N ALA A 293 -0.83 -8.31 -28.89
CA ALA A 293 -1.43 -8.64 -27.63
C ALA A 293 -2.83 -9.28 -27.79
N ASP A 294 -3.58 -8.86 -28.79
CA ASP A 294 -4.91 -9.42 -29.09
C ASP A 294 -4.82 -10.89 -29.54
N VAL A 295 -3.85 -11.23 -30.40
CA VAL A 295 -3.61 -12.62 -30.82
C VAL A 295 -3.22 -13.48 -29.61
N ILE A 296 -2.30 -13.01 -28.75
CA ILE A 296 -1.88 -13.72 -27.55
C ILE A 296 -3.08 -13.95 -26.61
N ARG A 297 -3.90 -12.94 -26.38
CA ARG A 297 -5.09 -13.03 -25.51
C ARG A 297 -6.14 -13.99 -26.03
N LYS A 298 -6.34 -14.06 -27.36
CA LYS A 298 -7.23 -15.06 -27.99
C LYS A 298 -6.69 -16.47 -27.79
N THR A 299 -5.41 -16.69 -28.05
CA THR A 299 -4.75 -17.99 -27.81
C THR A 299 -4.83 -18.41 -26.34
N PHE A 300 -4.68 -17.45 -25.43
CA PHE A 300 -4.86 -17.69 -23.99
C PHE A 300 -6.31 -18.06 -23.63
N ALA A 301 -7.31 -17.36 -24.19
CA ALA A 301 -8.72 -17.67 -23.96
C ALA A 301 -9.12 -19.04 -24.49
N ASP A 302 -8.51 -19.48 -25.59
CA ASP A 302 -8.70 -20.81 -26.18
C ASP A 302 -7.90 -21.93 -25.45
N GLY A 303 -7.13 -21.56 -24.40
CA GLY A 303 -6.35 -22.52 -23.61
C GLY A 303 -5.06 -22.98 -24.28
N GLY A 304 -4.60 -22.31 -25.34
CA GLY A 304 -3.38 -22.64 -26.07
C GLY A 304 -2.10 -22.22 -25.36
N ILE A 305 -2.17 -21.26 -24.47
CA ILE A 305 -1.05 -20.77 -23.64
C ILE A 305 -1.56 -20.39 -22.25
N ASP A 306 -0.64 -20.34 -21.28
CA ASP A 306 -0.96 -20.02 -19.88
C ASP A 306 -0.65 -18.57 -19.49
N GLU A 307 0.02 -17.82 -20.34
CA GLU A 307 0.45 -16.45 -20.08
C GLU A 307 -0.24 -15.45 -21.01
N VAL A 308 -0.34 -14.19 -20.56
CA VAL A 308 -1.02 -13.13 -21.28
C VAL A 308 -0.23 -11.82 -21.27
N ILE A 309 -0.35 -11.07 -22.36
CA ILE A 309 0.18 -9.70 -22.45
C ILE A 309 -0.92 -8.72 -22.10
N SER A 310 -0.79 -8.07 -20.93
CA SER A 310 -1.74 -7.07 -20.45
C SER A 310 -1.50 -5.69 -21.07
N THR A 311 -2.51 -4.80 -21.06
CA THR A 311 -2.36 -3.39 -21.46
C THR A 311 -1.28 -2.67 -20.64
N ARG A 312 -1.15 -3.01 -19.35
CA ARG A 312 -0.05 -2.52 -18.50
C ARG A 312 1.31 -2.94 -19.05
N ARG A 313 1.44 -4.17 -19.54
CA ARG A 313 2.68 -4.67 -20.14
C ARG A 313 3.03 -3.90 -21.41
N LEU A 314 2.05 -3.65 -22.28
CA LEU A 314 2.24 -2.83 -23.49
C LEU A 314 2.71 -1.42 -23.15
N SER A 315 2.12 -0.81 -22.12
CA SER A 315 2.57 0.50 -21.62
C SER A 315 4.03 0.48 -21.13
N HIS A 316 4.47 -0.62 -20.54
CA HIS A 316 5.88 -0.79 -20.14
C HIS A 316 6.79 -0.97 -21.38
N ILE A 317 6.34 -1.68 -22.40
CA ILE A 317 7.09 -1.84 -23.67
C ILE A 317 7.31 -0.48 -24.35
N ILE A 318 6.28 0.37 -24.44
CA ILE A 318 6.41 1.72 -24.97
C ILE A 318 7.46 2.53 -24.19
N ARG A 319 7.41 2.50 -22.86
CA ARG A 319 8.40 3.20 -22.03
C ARG A 319 9.82 2.64 -22.20
N ALA A 320 9.95 1.32 -22.31
CA ALA A 320 11.23 0.67 -22.59
C ALA A 320 11.76 1.06 -23.98
N TYR A 321 10.90 1.16 -24.98
CA TYR A 321 11.24 1.63 -26.31
C TYR A 321 11.81 3.05 -26.29
N VAL A 322 11.20 3.95 -25.55
CA VAL A 322 11.73 5.32 -25.35
C VAL A 322 13.13 5.32 -24.73
N ILE A 323 13.39 4.41 -23.80
CA ILE A 323 14.69 4.32 -23.11
C ILE A 323 15.77 3.70 -23.99
N PHE A 324 15.44 2.64 -24.71
CA PHE A 324 16.43 1.82 -25.45
C PHE A 324 16.54 2.18 -26.93
N GLY A 325 15.54 2.86 -27.51
CA GLY A 325 15.50 3.23 -28.93
C GLY A 325 15.30 2.05 -29.89
N ASP A 326 14.95 0.86 -29.37
CA ASP A 326 14.83 -0.38 -30.14
C ASP A 326 13.55 -1.12 -29.74
N ARG A 327 12.68 -1.39 -30.75
CA ARG A 327 11.39 -2.04 -30.58
C ARG A 327 11.54 -3.46 -30.03
N LEU A 328 12.43 -4.26 -30.65
CA LEU A 328 12.62 -5.67 -30.28
C LEU A 328 13.24 -5.80 -28.90
N LYS A 329 14.25 -4.99 -28.59
CA LYS A 329 14.87 -4.96 -27.27
C LYS A 329 13.85 -4.60 -26.20
N ALA A 330 12.97 -3.63 -26.43
CA ALA A 330 11.91 -3.26 -25.51
C ALA A 330 10.95 -4.42 -25.25
N ILE A 331 10.56 -5.18 -26.27
CA ILE A 331 9.73 -6.37 -26.15
C ILE A 331 10.47 -7.47 -25.38
N LYS A 332 11.71 -7.80 -25.77
CA LYS A 332 12.54 -8.83 -25.13
C LYS A 332 12.67 -8.58 -23.60
N VAL A 333 13.08 -7.37 -23.21
CA VAL A 333 13.25 -7.06 -21.76
C VAL A 333 11.93 -7.08 -20.97
N CYS A 334 10.83 -6.70 -21.61
CA CYS A 334 9.52 -6.73 -20.97
C CYS A 334 8.86 -8.12 -20.92
N THR A 335 9.35 -9.08 -21.71
CA THR A 335 8.90 -10.47 -21.74
C THR A 335 9.80 -11.44 -20.98
N ASN A 336 10.98 -11.02 -20.51
CA ASN A 336 11.95 -11.84 -19.77
C ASN A 336 11.41 -12.49 -18.47
N ARG A 337 10.26 -12.05 -17.95
CA ARG A 337 9.62 -12.67 -16.78
C ARG A 337 8.92 -14.00 -17.10
N PHE A 338 8.63 -14.26 -18.37
CA PHE A 338 8.02 -15.50 -18.82
C PHE A 338 9.09 -16.60 -18.92
N ASP A 339 8.66 -17.86 -18.94
CA ASP A 339 9.54 -18.96 -19.26
C ASP A 339 10.10 -18.78 -20.71
N GLU A 340 11.20 -19.46 -21.00
CA GLU A 340 11.92 -19.25 -22.25
C GLU A 340 11.10 -19.65 -23.48
N GLU A 341 10.29 -20.71 -23.40
CA GLU A 341 9.44 -21.18 -24.48
C GLU A 341 8.34 -20.19 -24.81
N THR A 342 7.64 -19.70 -23.79
CA THR A 342 6.61 -18.65 -23.92
C THR A 342 7.19 -17.36 -24.45
N LYS A 343 8.33 -16.92 -23.90
CA LYS A 343 9.03 -15.72 -24.34
C LYS A 343 9.42 -15.81 -25.83
N GLN A 344 10.05 -16.89 -26.24
CA GLN A 344 10.46 -17.10 -27.61
C GLN A 344 9.25 -17.12 -28.57
N SER A 345 8.16 -17.80 -28.19
CA SER A 345 6.91 -17.82 -28.97
C SER A 345 6.32 -16.40 -29.13
N PHE A 346 6.38 -15.58 -28.10
CA PHE A 346 5.89 -14.20 -28.17
C PHE A 346 6.76 -13.33 -29.08
N ILE A 347 8.08 -13.47 -29.03
CA ILE A 347 9.01 -12.74 -29.89
C ILE A 347 8.83 -13.15 -31.35
N GLU A 348 8.74 -14.44 -31.65
CA GLU A 348 8.51 -14.94 -33.01
C GLU A 348 7.18 -14.48 -33.58
N LEU A 349 6.11 -14.48 -32.76
CA LEU A 349 4.82 -13.96 -33.16
C LEU A 349 4.91 -12.47 -33.51
N TYR A 350 5.66 -11.67 -32.71
CA TYR A 350 5.86 -10.25 -33.01
C TYR A 350 6.61 -10.07 -34.32
N GLY A 351 7.68 -10.81 -34.56
CA GLY A 351 8.45 -10.75 -35.82
C GLY A 351 7.62 -11.08 -37.07
N LYS A 352 6.58 -11.90 -36.94
CA LYS A 352 5.63 -12.16 -38.03
C LYS A 352 4.68 -10.99 -38.32
N LEU A 353 4.43 -10.15 -37.33
CA LEU A 353 3.55 -8.98 -37.44
C LEU A 353 4.34 -7.72 -37.84
N ASP A 354 5.63 -7.66 -37.50
CA ASP A 354 6.51 -6.54 -37.76
C ASP A 354 7.71 -6.98 -38.62
N ALA A 355 7.54 -6.94 -39.94
CA ALA A 355 8.59 -7.36 -40.90
C ALA A 355 9.85 -6.45 -40.90
N GLU A 356 9.79 -5.30 -40.23
CA GLU A 356 10.95 -4.41 -40.09
C GLU A 356 11.89 -4.83 -38.94
N VAL A 357 11.43 -5.76 -38.11
CA VAL A 357 12.19 -6.24 -36.94
C VAL A 357 12.84 -7.58 -37.28
N ASP A 358 14.17 -7.59 -37.37
CA ASP A 358 14.95 -8.82 -37.54
C ASP A 358 15.03 -9.56 -36.21
N THR A 359 14.33 -10.71 -36.13
CA THR A 359 14.33 -11.55 -34.92
C THR A 359 15.52 -12.48 -34.81
N GLU A 360 16.34 -12.58 -35.88
CA GLU A 360 17.52 -13.46 -35.98
C GLU A 360 18.83 -12.82 -35.46
N THR A 361 18.81 -11.59 -34.96
CA THR A 361 20.03 -10.97 -34.44
C THR A 361 20.54 -11.69 -33.19
N ASN A 362 21.67 -12.36 -33.38
CA ASN A 362 22.49 -13.03 -32.39
C ASN A 362 22.70 -12.16 -31.15
N ASP A 363 22.51 -12.77 -29.97
CA ASP A 363 23.02 -12.27 -28.70
C ASP A 363 24.58 -12.25 -28.79
N ASP A 364 25.18 -11.07 -28.96
CA ASP A 364 26.58 -10.78 -28.67
C ASP A 364 26.74 -10.20 -27.27
#